data_2b5aa0603c6c37e9e0c076094852752b
#
_entry.id   2b5aa0603c6c37e9e0c076094852752b
#
_cell.length_a   1.000
_cell.length_b   1.000
_cell.length_c   1.000
_cell.angle_alpha   90.00
_cell.angle_beta   90.00
_cell.angle_gamma   90.00
#
_symmetry.space_group_name_H-M   'P 1'
#
loop_
_entity.id
_entity.type
_entity.pdbx_description
1 polymer ?
#
loop_
_entity_poly.entity_id
_entity_poly.type
_entity_poly.pdbx_seq_one_letter_code
_entity_poly.pdbx_strand_id
1 'polypeptide(L)'
;VGRRRSRTTKSLPTNLYERNGYFSWRDPQTGKEHGLGRDRRSAIEQAVEANIVVEGARAKRRLVDRITGAKESSVEAFCDLYGGVIDARYAAGRIKKNTYAAFVRQLRIVRTAMEGRHIDAITTRDVADFLADWEQRGKMRMAKAMRSFLLDFFGVAVSKGWAQTNPATATKAAHVDVQRARLTLEDFLAIYEVAVRDYAPWLARAMALALVTGQRREEIVNLGPRDVRDGKLWIVPAKTEKHGVRICVPVELRLQVVGWSVGEVIARCRDNVLSRHFVHHSTFAGRAKPGDRVRPHTVTAWFAEARGKAGRSWPADSTPPSFHEIRSLAARLYHDQGINAQALLGHKSPDMTALYRDSRGAEWTEVKCS
;
A
#
# COMPACT_ATOMS: atom_id res chain seq x y z
N VAL A 1 30.39 -19.92 38.02
CA VAL A 1 31.76 -19.72 38.49
C VAL A 1 32.70 -20.16 37.36
N GLY A 2 33.36 -19.22 36.68
CA GLY A 2 34.25 -19.50 35.54
C GLY A 2 35.51 -20.22 36.00
N ARG A 3 35.90 -21.30 35.30
CA ARG A 3 37.12 -22.11 35.56
C ARG A 3 38.34 -21.20 35.45
N ARG A 4 39.21 -21.16 36.50
CA ARG A 4 40.49 -20.41 36.50
C ARG A 4 41.37 -20.83 35.32
N ARG A 5 41.88 -19.84 34.54
CA ARG A 5 42.83 -20.10 33.44
C ARG A 5 44.10 -20.75 33.94
N SER A 6 44.64 -21.71 33.19
CA SER A 6 45.90 -22.36 33.49
C SER A 6 47.08 -21.38 33.32
N ARG A 7 48.26 -21.70 33.90
CA ARG A 7 49.44 -20.83 33.84
C ARG A 7 49.90 -20.54 32.39
N THR A 8 49.70 -21.49 31.48
CA THR A 8 50.03 -21.35 30.04
C THR A 8 49.06 -20.48 29.25
N THR A 9 47.81 -20.37 29.65
CA THR A 9 46.78 -19.57 28.96
C THR A 9 46.59 -18.16 29.56
N LYS A 10 47.31 -17.83 30.65
CA LYS A 10 47.26 -16.49 31.28
C LYS A 10 47.77 -15.36 30.37
N SER A 11 48.64 -15.69 29.40
CA SER A 11 49.22 -14.73 28.46
C SER A 11 48.41 -14.50 27.16
N LEU A 12 47.27 -15.20 27.00
CA LEU A 12 46.42 -15.05 25.83
C LEU A 12 45.37 -13.93 26.03
N PRO A 13 45.03 -13.18 25.01
CA PRO A 13 43.91 -12.19 25.02
C PRO A 13 42.59 -12.83 25.48
N THR A 14 41.66 -12.00 25.94
CA THR A 14 40.30 -12.40 26.26
C THR A 14 39.66 -13.09 25.08
N ASN A 15 38.81 -14.09 25.29
CA ASN A 15 38.12 -14.87 24.27
C ASN A 15 38.98 -15.69 23.30
N LEU A 16 40.32 -15.69 23.45
CA LEU A 16 41.22 -16.55 22.70
C LEU A 16 41.52 -17.80 23.53
N TYR A 17 41.40 -18.96 22.91
CA TYR A 17 41.62 -20.30 23.49
C TYR A 17 42.66 -21.05 22.66
N GLU A 18 43.47 -21.86 23.33
CA GLU A 18 44.41 -22.77 22.70
C GLU A 18 44.07 -24.22 23.09
N ARG A 19 44.00 -25.10 22.08
CA ARG A 19 43.81 -26.54 22.26
C ARG A 19 44.74 -27.28 21.29
N ASN A 20 45.66 -28.06 21.85
CA ASN A 20 46.63 -28.87 21.08
C ASN A 20 47.41 -28.04 20.02
N GLY A 21 47.84 -26.83 20.39
CA GLY A 21 48.59 -25.94 19.51
C GLY A 21 47.74 -25.27 18.41
N TYR A 22 46.43 -25.39 18.51
CA TYR A 22 45.49 -24.71 17.63
C TYR A 22 44.74 -23.60 18.39
N PHE A 23 44.68 -22.39 17.81
CA PHE A 23 44.05 -21.21 18.39
C PHE A 23 42.66 -20.99 17.82
N SER A 24 41.68 -20.74 18.70
CA SER A 24 40.34 -20.34 18.34
C SER A 24 39.87 -19.14 19.17
N TRP A 25 39.18 -18.20 18.52
CA TRP A 25 38.55 -17.10 19.21
C TRP A 25 37.03 -17.35 19.31
N ARG A 26 36.47 -17.16 20.50
CA ARG A 26 35.04 -17.33 20.74
C ARG A 26 34.36 -16.01 20.85
N ASP A 27 33.40 -15.75 19.96
CA ASP A 27 32.56 -14.55 19.98
C ASP A 27 31.72 -14.52 21.28
N PRO A 28 31.92 -13.52 22.14
CA PRO A 28 31.19 -13.40 23.40
C PRO A 28 29.70 -13.03 23.23
N GLN A 29 29.25 -12.61 22.01
CA GLN A 29 27.87 -12.28 21.72
C GLN A 29 27.09 -13.49 21.23
N THR A 30 27.62 -14.22 20.28
CA THR A 30 26.96 -15.35 19.62
C THR A 30 27.39 -16.72 20.20
N GLY A 31 28.48 -16.77 20.94
CA GLY A 31 29.09 -18.02 21.47
C GLY A 31 29.79 -18.87 20.39
N LYS A 32 29.81 -18.41 19.11
CA LYS A 32 30.43 -19.13 18.00
C LYS A 32 31.96 -19.10 18.10
N GLU A 33 32.60 -20.22 17.83
CA GLU A 33 34.08 -20.33 17.79
C GLU A 33 34.58 -20.14 16.34
N HIS A 34 35.63 -19.31 16.21
CA HIS A 34 36.32 -19.04 14.96
C HIS A 34 37.75 -19.52 15.05
N GLY A 35 38.15 -20.46 14.18
CA GLY A 35 39.52 -21.00 14.15
C GLY A 35 40.49 -19.97 13.58
N LEU A 36 41.62 -19.76 14.28
CA LEU A 36 42.66 -18.80 13.88
C LEU A 36 43.98 -19.47 13.48
N GLY A 37 44.00 -20.82 13.43
CA GLY A 37 45.20 -21.57 13.03
C GLY A 37 46.17 -21.87 14.16
N ARG A 38 47.44 -22.16 13.80
CA ARG A 38 48.51 -22.59 14.76
C ARG A 38 49.55 -21.50 15.03
N ASP A 39 49.51 -20.40 14.27
CA ASP A 39 50.44 -19.30 14.53
C ASP A 39 49.93 -18.43 15.68
N ARG A 40 50.67 -18.50 16.78
CA ARG A 40 50.34 -17.80 18.02
C ARG A 40 50.31 -16.28 17.86
N ARG A 41 51.24 -15.71 17.08
CA ARG A 41 51.33 -14.26 16.92
C ARG A 41 50.17 -13.72 16.13
N SER A 42 49.88 -14.31 14.99
CA SER A 42 48.75 -13.98 14.17
C SER A 42 47.39 -14.18 14.90
N ALA A 43 47.27 -15.28 15.67
CA ALA A 43 46.06 -15.52 16.45
C ALA A 43 45.82 -14.48 17.56
N ILE A 44 46.90 -14.00 18.21
CA ILE A 44 46.81 -12.94 19.21
C ILE A 44 46.39 -11.60 18.55
N GLU A 45 47.02 -11.23 17.45
CA GLU A 45 46.69 -9.98 16.72
C GLU A 45 45.22 -9.96 16.29
N GLN A 46 44.74 -11.03 15.66
CA GLN A 46 43.35 -11.14 15.22
C GLN A 46 42.36 -11.16 16.40
N ALA A 47 42.69 -11.83 17.52
CA ALA A 47 41.86 -11.86 18.70
C ALA A 47 41.77 -10.47 19.40
N VAL A 48 42.88 -9.73 19.43
CA VAL A 48 42.90 -8.35 19.98
C VAL A 48 42.04 -7.44 19.12
N GLU A 49 42.17 -7.49 17.81
CA GLU A 49 41.36 -6.71 16.88
C GLU A 49 39.86 -7.05 17.02
N ALA A 50 39.49 -8.33 17.04
CA ALA A 50 38.11 -8.77 17.24
C ALA A 50 37.55 -8.33 18.61
N ASN A 51 38.36 -8.39 19.67
CA ASN A 51 37.95 -7.92 20.99
C ASN A 51 37.73 -6.38 21.02
N ILE A 52 38.59 -5.60 20.37
CA ILE A 52 38.42 -4.14 20.27
C ILE A 52 37.09 -3.79 19.59
N VAL A 53 36.75 -4.48 18.51
CA VAL A 53 35.48 -4.27 17.80
C VAL A 53 34.28 -4.65 18.69
N VAL A 54 34.33 -5.82 19.33
CA VAL A 54 33.21 -6.32 20.15
C VAL A 54 33.08 -5.56 21.47
N GLU A 55 34.19 -5.27 22.15
CA GLU A 55 34.18 -4.55 23.44
C GLU A 55 33.96 -3.04 23.22
N GLY A 56 34.48 -2.45 22.14
CA GLY A 56 34.23 -1.07 21.78
C GLY A 56 32.75 -0.79 21.49
N ALA A 57 32.08 -1.70 20.80
CA ALA A 57 30.63 -1.64 20.59
C ALA A 57 29.86 -1.78 21.92
N ARG A 58 30.31 -2.66 22.83
CA ARG A 58 29.68 -2.93 24.12
C ARG A 58 29.91 -1.80 25.14
N ALA A 59 31.11 -1.23 25.15
CA ALA A 59 31.47 -0.11 26.04
C ALA A 59 30.73 1.18 25.62
N LYS A 60 30.67 1.49 24.32
CA LYS A 60 29.89 2.62 23.81
C LYS A 60 28.41 2.51 24.17
N ARG A 61 27.80 1.32 24.03
CA ARG A 61 26.37 1.11 24.38
C ARG A 61 26.12 1.30 25.88
N ARG A 62 26.92 0.68 26.76
CA ARG A 62 26.72 0.80 28.22
C ARG A 62 26.97 2.21 28.75
N LEU A 63 27.96 2.93 28.23
CA LEU A 63 28.30 4.28 28.71
C LEU A 63 27.26 5.31 28.24
N VAL A 64 26.87 5.25 26.97
CA VAL A 64 25.84 6.15 26.40
C VAL A 64 24.49 5.88 27.08
N ASP A 65 24.08 4.63 27.29
CA ASP A 65 22.83 4.27 27.95
C ASP A 65 22.79 4.74 29.42
N ARG A 66 23.94 4.74 30.11
CA ARG A 66 24.04 5.28 31.48
C ARG A 66 24.05 6.79 31.55
N ILE A 67 24.70 7.47 30.59
CA ILE A 67 24.85 8.95 30.58
C ILE A 67 23.57 9.62 30.08
N THR A 68 22.91 9.03 29.11
CA THR A 68 21.72 9.64 28.48
C THR A 68 20.42 9.28 29.18
N GLY A 69 20.44 8.37 30.17
CA GLY A 69 19.21 7.80 30.75
C GLY A 69 18.35 7.14 29.65
N ALA A 70 18.99 6.73 28.56
CA ALA A 70 18.32 6.23 27.37
C ALA A 70 17.50 5.00 27.75
N LYS A 71 16.23 5.19 27.92
CA LYS A 71 15.26 4.14 27.69
C LYS A 71 15.65 3.47 26.37
N GLU A 72 15.84 2.16 26.46
CA GLU A 72 16.17 1.26 25.37
C GLU A 72 15.85 1.86 23.98
N SER A 73 16.91 2.20 23.24
CA SER A 73 16.77 2.62 21.83
C SER A 73 16.39 1.43 20.95
N SER A 74 15.54 0.52 21.48
CA SER A 74 15.10 -0.67 20.77
C SER A 74 14.05 -0.32 19.73
N VAL A 75 13.98 -1.13 18.69
CA VAL A 75 12.93 -1.02 17.65
C VAL A 75 11.56 -1.15 18.28
N GLU A 76 11.38 -2.00 19.29
CA GLU A 76 10.10 -2.20 19.99
C GLU A 76 9.64 -0.93 20.70
N ALA A 77 10.53 -0.29 21.46
CA ALA A 77 10.23 0.96 22.15
C ALA A 77 9.90 2.08 21.17
N PHE A 78 10.63 2.16 20.04
CA PHE A 78 10.30 3.11 19.00
C PHE A 78 8.98 2.78 18.28
N CYS A 79 8.66 1.51 18.08
CA CYS A 79 7.35 1.11 17.54
C CYS A 79 6.19 1.56 18.43
N ASP A 80 6.34 1.51 19.75
CA ASP A 80 5.31 2.00 20.68
C ASP A 80 5.15 3.54 20.58
N LEU A 81 6.25 4.28 20.53
CA LEU A 81 6.23 5.71 20.28
C LEU A 81 5.57 6.06 18.94
N TYR A 82 5.99 5.38 17.87
CA TYR A 82 5.46 5.63 16.53
C TYR A 82 4.00 5.21 16.39
N GLY A 83 3.55 4.19 17.13
CA GLY A 83 2.14 3.85 17.28
C GLY A 83 1.32 5.03 17.78
N GLY A 84 1.78 5.70 18.85
CA GLY A 84 1.18 6.94 19.33
C GLY A 84 1.16 8.08 18.30
N VAL A 85 2.17 8.18 17.44
CA VAL A 85 2.18 9.15 16.32
C VAL A 85 1.11 8.82 15.29
N ILE A 86 0.93 7.54 14.94
CA ILE A 86 -0.13 7.10 14.03
C ILE A 86 -1.51 7.41 14.63
N ASP A 87 -1.72 7.11 15.91
CA ASP A 87 -2.98 7.37 16.63
C ASP A 87 -3.30 8.86 16.67
N ALA A 88 -2.34 9.71 16.98
CA ALA A 88 -2.50 11.15 16.98
C ALA A 88 -2.83 11.71 15.58
N ARG A 89 -2.18 11.17 14.52
CA ARG A 89 -2.50 11.55 13.13
C ARG A 89 -3.92 11.15 12.74
N TYR A 90 -4.40 9.99 13.22
CA TYR A 90 -5.76 9.53 12.96
C TYR A 90 -6.79 10.36 13.73
N ALA A 91 -6.58 10.60 15.02
CA ALA A 91 -7.44 11.42 15.85
C ALA A 91 -7.55 12.86 15.32
N ALA A 92 -6.45 13.42 14.81
CA ALA A 92 -6.44 14.74 14.15
C ALA A 92 -7.02 14.75 12.72
N GLY A 93 -7.56 13.63 12.21
CA GLY A 93 -8.10 13.53 10.85
C GLY A 93 -7.07 13.64 9.72
N ARG A 94 -5.75 13.64 10.05
CA ARG A 94 -4.68 13.76 9.05
C ARG A 94 -4.56 12.53 8.17
N ILE A 95 -4.91 11.36 8.68
CA ILE A 95 -4.99 10.10 7.93
C ILE A 95 -6.37 9.48 8.09
N LYS A 96 -6.84 8.80 7.02
CA LYS A 96 -8.15 8.13 7.01
C LYS A 96 -8.05 6.72 7.59
N LYS A 97 -9.19 6.15 8.02
CA LYS A 97 -9.29 4.80 8.62
C LYS A 97 -8.50 3.72 7.88
N ASN A 98 -8.57 3.68 6.55
CA ASN A 98 -7.88 2.66 5.76
C ASN A 98 -6.35 2.84 5.80
N THR A 99 -5.85 4.08 5.79
CA THR A 99 -4.42 4.39 5.94
C THR A 99 -3.95 4.05 7.34
N TYR A 100 -4.74 4.39 8.37
CA TYR A 100 -4.47 4.01 9.75
C TYR A 100 -4.32 2.49 9.90
N ALA A 101 -5.30 1.72 9.42
CA ALA A 101 -5.25 0.25 9.48
C ALA A 101 -4.05 -0.34 8.71
N ALA A 102 -3.65 0.29 7.59
CA ALA A 102 -2.46 -0.12 6.85
C ALA A 102 -1.18 0.15 7.66
N PHE A 103 -1.05 1.32 8.27
CA PHE A 103 0.11 1.71 9.09
C PHE A 103 0.26 0.80 10.32
N VAL A 104 -0.84 0.53 11.04
CA VAL A 104 -0.82 -0.39 12.19
C VAL A 104 -0.35 -1.78 11.80
N ARG A 105 -0.81 -2.30 10.63
CA ARG A 105 -0.35 -3.60 10.13
C ARG A 105 1.13 -3.58 9.73
N GLN A 106 1.59 -2.53 9.04
CA GLN A 106 2.98 -2.36 8.64
C GLN A 106 3.91 -2.22 9.85
N LEU A 107 3.48 -1.48 10.87
CA LEU A 107 4.20 -1.33 12.13
C LEU A 107 4.41 -2.69 12.83
N ARG A 108 3.37 -3.53 12.85
CA ARG A 108 3.50 -4.89 13.42
C ARG A 108 4.52 -5.74 12.65
N ILE A 109 4.52 -5.65 11.32
CA ILE A 109 5.48 -6.37 10.47
C ILE A 109 6.92 -5.91 10.77
N VAL A 110 7.16 -4.59 10.87
CA VAL A 110 8.49 -4.02 11.17
C VAL A 110 8.93 -4.44 12.57
N ARG A 111 8.03 -4.35 13.56
CA ARG A 111 8.31 -4.78 14.95
C ARG A 111 8.82 -6.22 14.99
N THR A 112 8.14 -7.15 14.32
CA THR A 112 8.55 -8.57 14.28
C THR A 112 9.83 -8.79 13.47
N ALA A 113 9.99 -8.11 12.34
CA ALA A 113 11.14 -8.34 11.46
C ALA A 113 12.47 -7.78 12.03
N MET A 114 12.39 -6.78 12.90
CA MET A 114 13.56 -6.09 13.46
C MET A 114 13.62 -6.22 14.98
N GLU A 115 12.97 -7.25 15.55
CA GLU A 115 12.91 -7.52 16.98
C GLU A 115 14.30 -7.64 17.60
N GLY A 116 14.49 -7.10 18.82
CA GLY A 116 15.73 -7.14 19.57
C GLY A 116 16.85 -6.24 19.03
N ARG A 117 16.60 -5.47 17.98
CA ARG A 117 17.60 -4.56 17.40
C ARG A 117 17.46 -3.14 17.95
N HIS A 118 18.56 -2.40 17.95
CA HIS A 118 18.55 -0.97 18.23
C HIS A 118 18.16 -0.19 16.96
N ILE A 119 17.32 0.84 17.10
CA ILE A 119 16.79 1.62 15.96
C ILE A 119 17.90 2.37 15.21
N ASP A 120 18.89 2.88 15.92
CA ASP A 120 20.06 3.59 15.38
C ASP A 120 21.09 2.66 14.71
N ALA A 121 21.04 1.35 15.00
CA ALA A 121 21.90 0.34 14.41
C ALA A 121 21.32 -0.29 13.13
N ILE A 122 20.10 0.08 12.74
CA ILE A 122 19.51 -0.38 11.48
C ILE A 122 20.18 0.35 10.30
N THR A 123 20.80 -0.44 9.41
CA THR A 123 21.52 0.07 8.25
C THR A 123 20.66 0.09 6.99
N THR A 124 21.12 0.79 5.96
CA THR A 124 20.49 0.74 4.62
C THR A 124 20.44 -0.69 4.07
N ARG A 125 21.47 -1.50 4.34
CA ARG A 125 21.51 -2.90 3.93
C ARG A 125 20.38 -3.71 4.58
N ASP A 126 20.16 -3.54 5.88
CA ASP A 126 19.09 -4.23 6.58
C ASP A 126 17.71 -3.91 6.01
N VAL A 127 17.49 -2.63 5.67
CA VAL A 127 16.24 -2.19 5.02
C VAL A 127 16.13 -2.76 3.61
N ALA A 128 17.23 -2.79 2.85
CA ALA A 128 17.24 -3.36 1.50
C ALA A 128 16.94 -4.87 1.52
N ASP A 129 17.58 -5.62 2.42
CA ASP A 129 17.37 -7.06 2.59
C ASP A 129 15.92 -7.37 3.03
N PHE A 130 15.37 -6.58 3.94
CA PHE A 130 13.95 -6.68 4.33
C PHE A 130 12.99 -6.44 3.16
N LEU A 131 13.28 -5.48 2.29
CA LEU A 131 12.45 -5.20 1.11
C LEU A 131 12.60 -6.30 0.05
N ALA A 132 13.83 -6.79 -0.17
CA ALA A 132 14.14 -7.86 -1.11
C ALA A 132 13.41 -9.17 -0.77
N ASP A 133 13.21 -9.50 0.51
CA ASP A 133 12.41 -10.67 0.92
C ASP A 133 10.96 -10.60 0.40
N TRP A 134 10.34 -9.41 0.41
CA TRP A 134 9.02 -9.22 -0.19
C TRP A 134 9.03 -9.37 -1.71
N GLU A 135 10.10 -8.90 -2.37
CA GLU A 135 10.27 -9.00 -3.82
C GLU A 135 10.47 -10.45 -4.25
N GLN A 136 11.32 -11.20 -3.56
CA GLN A 136 11.57 -12.63 -3.80
C GLN A 136 10.29 -13.49 -3.66
N ARG A 137 9.39 -13.08 -2.76
CA ARG A 137 8.05 -13.71 -2.63
C ARG A 137 7.05 -13.22 -3.69
N GLY A 138 7.45 -12.47 -4.71
CA GLY A 138 6.58 -11.92 -5.74
C GLY A 138 5.65 -10.81 -5.26
N LYS A 139 5.85 -10.26 -4.05
CA LYS A 139 4.97 -9.26 -3.44
C LYS A 139 5.47 -7.83 -3.65
N MET A 140 5.76 -7.45 -4.90
CA MET A 140 6.32 -6.14 -5.29
C MET A 140 5.54 -4.95 -4.73
N ARG A 141 4.19 -5.02 -4.74
CA ARG A 141 3.33 -3.95 -4.17
C ARG A 141 3.51 -3.79 -2.67
N MET A 142 3.73 -4.91 -1.95
CA MET A 142 4.01 -4.87 -0.51
C MET A 142 5.39 -4.29 -0.26
N ALA A 143 6.43 -4.70 -1.01
CA ALA A 143 7.77 -4.12 -0.92
C ALA A 143 7.72 -2.59 -1.10
N LYS A 144 7.04 -2.10 -2.14
CA LYS A 144 6.86 -0.66 -2.37
C LYS A 144 6.13 0.04 -1.22
N ALA A 145 5.07 -0.58 -0.68
CA ALA A 145 4.31 -0.02 0.44
C ALA A 145 5.14 -0.01 1.74
N MET A 146 5.91 -1.08 2.01
CA MET A 146 6.81 -1.15 3.17
C MET A 146 7.93 -0.11 3.07
N ARG A 147 8.52 0.07 1.89
CA ARG A 147 9.51 1.13 1.70
C ARG A 147 8.94 2.52 2.02
N SER A 148 7.75 2.83 1.50
CA SER A 148 7.09 4.11 1.78
C SER A 148 6.80 4.29 3.27
N PHE A 149 6.40 3.23 3.97
CA PHE A 149 6.20 3.21 5.40
C PHE A 149 7.52 3.42 6.17
N LEU A 150 8.59 2.72 5.80
CA LEU A 150 9.91 2.83 6.45
C LEU A 150 10.52 4.22 6.26
N LEU A 151 10.29 4.88 5.12
CA LEU A 151 10.70 6.28 4.94
C LEU A 151 10.05 7.21 5.96
N ASP A 152 8.76 7.06 6.25
CA ASP A 152 8.08 7.86 7.27
C ASP A 152 8.48 7.43 8.70
N PHE A 153 8.56 6.12 8.95
CA PHE A 153 8.97 5.54 10.24
C PHE A 153 10.34 6.06 10.69
N PHE A 154 11.37 5.88 9.87
CA PHE A 154 12.71 6.38 10.18
C PHE A 154 12.82 7.90 10.08
N GLY A 155 12.00 8.55 9.24
CA GLY A 155 11.89 10.01 9.24
C GLY A 155 11.45 10.56 10.59
N VAL A 156 10.45 9.92 11.23
CA VAL A 156 10.04 10.25 12.60
C VAL A 156 11.12 9.88 13.61
N ALA A 157 11.84 8.76 13.43
CA ALA A 157 12.95 8.39 14.31
C ALA A 157 14.04 9.47 14.33
N VAL A 158 14.44 9.97 13.16
CA VAL A 158 15.40 11.06 13.04
C VAL A 158 14.87 12.35 13.68
N SER A 159 13.65 12.75 13.40
CA SER A 159 13.04 13.97 13.94
C SER A 159 12.88 13.95 15.47
N LYS A 160 12.85 12.76 16.07
CA LYS A 160 12.74 12.54 17.51
C LYS A 160 14.08 12.22 18.19
N GLY A 161 15.20 12.23 17.43
CA GLY A 161 16.54 11.94 17.95
C GLY A 161 16.82 10.47 18.28
N TRP A 162 15.99 9.53 17.77
CA TRP A 162 16.17 8.10 17.96
C TRP A 162 17.14 7.47 16.94
N ALA A 163 17.36 8.12 15.81
CA ALA A 163 18.32 7.73 14.78
C ALA A 163 18.98 8.98 14.20
N GLN A 164 20.24 8.85 13.76
CA GLN A 164 20.95 9.96 13.13
C GLN A 164 20.58 10.12 11.66
N THR A 165 20.30 9.04 10.97
CA THR A 165 19.98 9.01 9.54
C THR A 165 18.78 8.13 9.27
N ASN A 166 18.15 8.35 8.13
CA ASN A 166 17.05 7.49 7.68
C ASN A 166 17.60 6.43 6.71
N PRO A 167 17.75 5.17 7.12
CA PRO A 167 18.35 4.11 6.30
C PRO A 167 17.50 3.72 5.08
N ALA A 168 16.21 4.10 5.05
CA ALA A 168 15.34 3.79 3.93
C ALA A 168 15.51 4.74 2.73
N THR A 169 16.14 5.90 2.91
CA THR A 169 16.25 6.92 1.85
C THR A 169 17.04 6.44 0.64
N ALA A 170 18.16 5.75 0.86
CA ALA A 170 19.04 5.25 -0.19
C ALA A 170 18.53 3.96 -0.86
N THR A 171 17.45 3.34 -0.35
CA THR A 171 16.88 2.15 -0.99
C THR A 171 16.11 2.51 -2.26
N LYS A 172 15.99 1.58 -3.21
CA LYS A 172 15.18 1.75 -4.42
C LYS A 172 13.76 1.23 -4.19
N ALA A 173 12.77 1.85 -4.84
CA ALA A 173 11.41 1.35 -4.82
C ALA A 173 11.28 0.15 -5.77
N ALA A 174 10.60 -0.91 -5.33
CA ALA A 174 10.27 -2.03 -6.20
C ALA A 174 9.50 -1.55 -7.45
N HIS A 175 9.88 -2.06 -8.61
CA HIS A 175 9.10 -1.86 -9.83
C HIS A 175 7.82 -2.69 -9.75
N VAL A 176 6.70 -2.06 -10.06
CA VAL A 176 5.39 -2.71 -10.01
C VAL A 176 4.73 -2.58 -11.37
N ASP A 177 4.72 -3.66 -12.11
CA ASP A 177 3.99 -3.74 -13.36
C ASP A 177 2.48 -3.74 -13.14
N VAL A 178 1.77 -3.06 -14.03
CA VAL A 178 0.31 -3.02 -13.99
C VAL A 178 -0.23 -4.21 -14.78
N GLN A 179 -0.44 -5.33 -14.08
CA GLN A 179 -0.94 -6.59 -14.68
C GLN A 179 -2.46 -6.62 -14.92
N ARG A 180 -3.20 -5.55 -14.63
CA ARG A 180 -4.66 -5.58 -14.77
C ARG A 180 -5.06 -5.31 -16.21
N ALA A 181 -5.88 -6.20 -16.79
CA ALA A 181 -6.48 -6.00 -18.10
C ALA A 181 -7.36 -4.75 -18.12
N ARG A 182 -7.43 -4.08 -19.26
CA ARG A 182 -8.40 -3.00 -19.49
C ARG A 182 -9.78 -3.60 -19.74
N LEU A 183 -10.80 -2.90 -19.23
CA LEU A 183 -12.19 -3.20 -19.54
C LEU A 183 -12.57 -2.54 -20.86
N THR A 184 -13.01 -3.31 -21.84
CA THR A 184 -13.57 -2.81 -23.09
C THR A 184 -15.06 -2.48 -22.92
N LEU A 185 -15.64 -1.75 -23.87
CA LEU A 185 -17.09 -1.50 -23.85
C LEU A 185 -17.88 -2.78 -24.02
N GLU A 186 -17.44 -3.68 -24.89
CA GLU A 186 -18.07 -4.99 -25.12
C GLU A 186 -18.07 -5.84 -23.85
N ASP A 187 -16.93 -5.91 -23.14
CA ASP A 187 -16.82 -6.61 -21.87
C ASP A 187 -17.76 -5.99 -20.80
N PHE A 188 -17.78 -4.64 -20.75
CA PHE A 188 -18.68 -3.94 -19.83
C PHE A 188 -20.13 -4.29 -20.09
N LEU A 189 -20.59 -4.27 -21.34
CA LEU A 189 -21.98 -4.58 -21.71
C LEU A 189 -22.34 -6.03 -21.37
N ALA A 190 -21.45 -6.99 -21.68
CA ALA A 190 -21.67 -8.40 -21.32
C ALA A 190 -21.80 -8.59 -19.80
N ILE A 191 -20.94 -7.93 -19.00
CA ILE A 191 -21.03 -7.98 -17.53
C ILE A 191 -22.31 -7.27 -17.03
N TYR A 192 -22.69 -6.16 -17.68
CA TYR A 192 -23.89 -5.41 -17.32
C TYR A 192 -25.18 -6.21 -17.55
N GLU A 193 -25.28 -6.94 -18.66
CA GLU A 193 -26.39 -7.84 -18.95
C GLU A 193 -26.53 -8.92 -17.88
N VAL A 194 -25.42 -9.54 -17.46
CA VAL A 194 -25.42 -10.49 -16.35
C VAL A 194 -25.84 -9.81 -15.04
N ALA A 195 -25.38 -8.59 -14.80
CA ALA A 195 -25.75 -7.84 -13.60
C ALA A 195 -27.25 -7.50 -13.56
N VAL A 196 -27.85 -7.19 -14.70
CA VAL A 196 -29.31 -6.93 -14.83
C VAL A 196 -30.13 -8.21 -14.64
N ARG A 197 -29.68 -9.32 -15.21
CA ARG A 197 -30.43 -10.59 -15.23
C ARG A 197 -30.34 -11.32 -13.90
N ASP A 198 -29.14 -11.42 -13.30
CA ASP A 198 -28.87 -12.42 -12.25
C ASP A 198 -28.63 -11.78 -10.87
N TYR A 199 -28.57 -10.45 -10.77
CA TYR A 199 -28.19 -9.77 -9.52
C TYR A 199 -29.22 -8.74 -9.07
N ALA A 200 -29.12 -8.32 -7.81
CA ALA A 200 -29.94 -7.25 -7.29
C ALA A 200 -29.75 -5.95 -8.10
N PRO A 201 -30.82 -5.18 -8.35
CA PRO A 201 -30.80 -4.01 -9.25
C PRO A 201 -29.72 -2.97 -8.96
N TRP A 202 -29.28 -2.88 -7.71
CA TRP A 202 -28.25 -1.91 -7.32
C TRP A 202 -26.88 -2.17 -8.02
N LEU A 203 -26.58 -3.41 -8.46
CA LEU A 203 -25.31 -3.67 -9.15
C LEU A 203 -25.29 -3.02 -10.53
N ALA A 204 -26.33 -3.24 -11.31
CA ALA A 204 -26.49 -2.63 -12.63
C ALA A 204 -26.54 -1.07 -12.51
N ARG A 205 -27.25 -0.54 -11.50
CA ARG A 205 -27.29 0.90 -11.20
C ARG A 205 -25.89 1.45 -10.88
N ALA A 206 -25.12 0.76 -10.03
CA ALA A 206 -23.74 1.16 -9.70
C ALA A 206 -22.84 1.15 -10.93
N MET A 207 -22.94 0.15 -11.79
CA MET A 207 -22.17 0.03 -13.04
C MET A 207 -22.54 1.16 -14.01
N ALA A 208 -23.80 1.42 -14.25
CA ALA A 208 -24.27 2.46 -15.15
C ALA A 208 -23.86 3.87 -14.65
N LEU A 209 -24.07 4.16 -13.37
CA LEU A 209 -23.61 5.42 -12.75
C LEU A 209 -22.10 5.60 -12.86
N ALA A 210 -21.32 4.53 -12.63
CA ALA A 210 -19.86 4.60 -12.74
C ALA A 210 -19.42 4.89 -14.18
N LEU A 211 -20.10 4.34 -15.18
CA LEU A 211 -19.80 4.58 -16.59
C LEU A 211 -20.12 6.00 -17.02
N VAL A 212 -21.33 6.50 -16.74
CA VAL A 212 -21.74 7.84 -17.22
C VAL A 212 -21.14 9.00 -16.42
N THR A 213 -20.68 8.76 -15.17
CA THR A 213 -20.08 9.81 -14.35
C THR A 213 -18.56 9.71 -14.27
N GLY A 214 -17.98 8.54 -14.60
CA GLY A 214 -16.55 8.27 -14.42
C GLY A 214 -16.10 8.29 -12.95
N GLN A 215 -17.02 8.26 -11.97
CA GLN A 215 -16.62 8.41 -10.56
C GLN A 215 -16.11 7.11 -9.93
N ARG A 216 -15.37 7.26 -8.82
CA ARG A 216 -14.84 6.10 -8.07
C ARG A 216 -15.97 5.40 -7.33
N ARG A 217 -15.79 4.12 -7.07
CA ARG A 217 -16.74 3.27 -6.34
C ARG A 217 -17.26 3.91 -5.03
N GLU A 218 -16.39 4.55 -4.26
CA GLU A 218 -16.76 5.21 -3.01
C GLU A 218 -17.77 6.35 -3.24
N GLU A 219 -17.56 7.14 -4.29
CA GLU A 219 -18.47 8.22 -4.68
C GLU A 219 -19.79 7.61 -5.17
N ILE A 220 -19.75 6.62 -6.04
CA ILE A 220 -20.94 5.97 -6.63
C ILE A 220 -21.92 5.48 -5.56
N VAL A 221 -21.44 4.82 -4.50
CA VAL A 221 -22.32 4.32 -3.44
C VAL A 221 -22.80 5.42 -2.47
N ASN A 222 -22.17 6.59 -2.47
CA ASN A 222 -22.55 7.70 -1.62
C ASN A 222 -23.50 8.70 -2.31
N LEU A 223 -23.49 8.74 -3.65
CA LEU A 223 -24.37 9.62 -4.42
C LEU A 223 -25.85 9.34 -4.15
N GLY A 224 -26.64 10.40 -4.10
CA GLY A 224 -28.09 10.32 -3.88
C GLY A 224 -28.86 11.52 -4.43
N PRO A 225 -30.18 11.55 -4.23
CA PRO A 225 -31.06 12.60 -4.79
C PRO A 225 -30.67 14.03 -4.39
N ARG A 226 -30.10 14.22 -3.18
CA ARG A 226 -29.66 15.53 -2.67
C ARG A 226 -28.48 16.12 -3.44
N ASP A 227 -27.72 15.26 -4.15
CA ASP A 227 -26.53 15.67 -4.89
C ASP A 227 -26.91 16.18 -6.29
N VAL A 228 -28.19 16.05 -6.68
CA VAL A 228 -28.72 16.59 -7.93
C VAL A 228 -29.42 17.92 -7.66
N ARG A 229 -28.87 18.99 -8.20
CA ARG A 229 -29.40 20.37 -8.07
C ARG A 229 -29.11 21.15 -9.33
N ASP A 230 -30.04 22.01 -9.71
CA ASP A 230 -29.89 22.95 -10.85
C ASP A 230 -29.46 22.25 -12.15
N GLY A 231 -30.08 21.09 -12.45
CA GLY A 231 -29.74 20.30 -13.65
C GLY A 231 -28.34 19.65 -13.61
N LYS A 232 -27.69 19.60 -12.48
CA LYS A 232 -26.31 19.08 -12.32
C LYS A 232 -26.17 18.13 -11.17
N LEU A 233 -25.26 17.17 -11.31
CA LEU A 233 -24.82 16.26 -10.24
C LEU A 233 -23.55 16.82 -9.60
N TRP A 234 -23.62 17.14 -8.31
CA TRP A 234 -22.53 17.74 -7.53
C TRP A 234 -21.80 16.66 -6.74
N ILE A 235 -20.49 16.56 -6.94
CA ILE A 235 -19.66 15.48 -6.38
C ILE A 235 -18.47 16.06 -5.65
N VAL A 236 -18.31 15.71 -4.38
CA VAL A 236 -17.10 15.99 -3.60
C VAL A 236 -16.36 14.66 -3.38
N PRO A 237 -15.30 14.37 -4.16
CA PRO A 237 -14.64 13.09 -4.07
C PRO A 237 -13.90 12.95 -2.73
N ALA A 238 -14.29 11.98 -1.92
CA ALA A 238 -13.77 11.75 -0.56
C ALA A 238 -12.23 11.64 -0.50
N LYS A 239 -11.58 11.11 -1.55
CA LYS A 239 -10.11 10.96 -1.62
C LYS A 239 -9.38 12.31 -1.81
N THR A 240 -10.01 13.26 -2.50
CA THR A 240 -9.41 14.55 -2.90
C THR A 240 -10.08 15.75 -2.27
N GLU A 241 -11.05 15.54 -1.37
CA GLU A 241 -11.78 16.57 -0.63
C GLU A 241 -10.84 17.58 0.06
N LYS A 242 -9.83 17.06 0.79
CA LYS A 242 -8.81 17.88 1.46
C LYS A 242 -7.97 18.75 0.51
N HIS A 243 -8.05 18.50 -0.79
CA HIS A 243 -7.38 19.26 -1.83
C HIS A 243 -8.35 20.20 -2.57
N GLY A 244 -9.58 20.36 -2.07
CA GLY A 244 -10.59 21.26 -2.61
C GLY A 244 -11.18 20.84 -3.97
N VAL A 245 -11.02 19.55 -4.37
CA VAL A 245 -11.61 19.07 -5.63
C VAL A 245 -13.12 18.95 -5.48
N ARG A 246 -13.84 19.63 -6.36
CA ARG A 246 -15.29 19.58 -6.50
C ARG A 246 -15.63 19.40 -7.97
N ILE A 247 -16.55 18.50 -8.29
CA ILE A 247 -16.94 18.15 -9.65
C ILE A 247 -18.42 18.46 -9.80
N CYS A 248 -18.77 19.02 -10.93
CA CYS A 248 -20.14 19.33 -11.31
C CYS A 248 -20.39 18.71 -12.69
N VAL A 249 -21.29 17.75 -12.79
CA VAL A 249 -21.60 17.02 -14.03
C VAL A 249 -23.01 17.36 -14.46
N PRO A 250 -23.23 17.93 -15.65
CA PRO A 250 -24.56 18.15 -16.17
C PRO A 250 -25.36 16.85 -16.28
N VAL A 251 -26.65 16.85 -15.90
CA VAL A 251 -27.48 15.64 -16.00
C VAL A 251 -27.79 15.27 -17.46
N GLU A 252 -27.73 16.23 -18.36
CA GLU A 252 -27.87 16.06 -19.81
C GLU A 252 -26.61 15.45 -20.48
N LEU A 253 -25.46 15.43 -19.79
CA LEU A 253 -24.25 14.83 -20.33
C LEU A 253 -24.53 13.38 -20.72
N ARG A 254 -24.39 13.09 -22.02
CA ARG A 254 -24.70 11.80 -22.63
C ARG A 254 -23.42 11.11 -23.10
N LEU A 255 -23.27 9.85 -22.74
CA LEU A 255 -22.26 8.98 -23.33
C LEU A 255 -22.86 8.37 -24.61
N GLN A 256 -22.49 8.93 -25.76
CA GLN A 256 -23.15 8.67 -27.05
C GLN A 256 -23.08 7.20 -27.44
N VAL A 257 -21.96 6.54 -27.26
CA VAL A 257 -21.73 5.15 -27.67
C VAL A 257 -22.70 4.15 -27.04
N VAL A 258 -23.25 4.45 -25.84
CA VAL A 258 -24.29 3.64 -25.18
C VAL A 258 -25.64 4.34 -25.17
N GLY A 259 -25.72 5.58 -25.63
CA GLY A 259 -26.96 6.35 -25.65
C GLY A 259 -27.49 6.76 -24.27
N TRP A 260 -26.68 6.72 -23.19
CA TRP A 260 -27.14 7.00 -21.84
C TRP A 260 -26.72 8.41 -21.38
N SER A 261 -27.65 9.19 -20.89
CA SER A 261 -27.35 10.41 -20.16
C SER A 261 -27.23 10.13 -18.65
N VAL A 262 -26.54 11.04 -17.95
CA VAL A 262 -26.45 10.99 -16.47
C VAL A 262 -27.85 11.03 -15.85
N GLY A 263 -28.75 11.88 -16.35
CA GLY A 263 -30.11 12.01 -15.85
C GLY A 263 -30.95 10.76 -16.07
N GLU A 264 -30.86 10.12 -17.23
CA GLU A 264 -31.55 8.84 -17.49
C GLU A 264 -31.08 7.74 -16.56
N VAL A 265 -29.76 7.64 -16.33
CA VAL A 265 -29.22 6.65 -15.40
C VAL A 265 -29.66 6.94 -13.96
N ILE A 266 -29.70 8.20 -13.54
CA ILE A 266 -30.23 8.61 -12.23
C ILE A 266 -31.72 8.24 -12.13
N ALA A 267 -32.51 8.45 -13.17
CA ALA A 267 -33.92 8.08 -13.20
C ALA A 267 -34.12 6.55 -13.04
N ARG A 268 -33.27 5.73 -13.68
CA ARG A 268 -33.26 4.25 -13.50
C ARG A 268 -32.88 3.80 -12.09
N CYS A 269 -32.26 4.67 -11.29
CA CYS A 269 -31.95 4.37 -9.89
C CYS A 269 -33.14 4.54 -8.94
N ARG A 270 -34.23 5.15 -9.40
CA ARG A 270 -35.47 5.29 -8.61
C ARG A 270 -36.24 3.97 -8.61
N ASP A 271 -36.75 3.61 -7.46
CA ASP A 271 -37.64 2.51 -7.25
C ASP A 271 -38.64 2.85 -6.12
N ASN A 272 -39.38 1.86 -5.64
CA ASN A 272 -40.40 2.02 -4.59
C ASN A 272 -39.82 2.09 -3.18
N VAL A 273 -38.48 2.16 -3.03
CA VAL A 273 -37.80 2.19 -1.74
C VAL A 273 -37.25 3.58 -1.48
N LEU A 274 -37.64 4.16 -0.34
CA LEU A 274 -37.09 5.46 0.08
C LEU A 274 -35.64 5.29 0.50
N SER A 275 -34.73 5.96 -0.20
CA SER A 275 -33.31 5.95 0.10
C SER A 275 -32.65 7.31 -0.09
N ARG A 276 -31.59 7.56 0.70
CA ARG A 276 -30.70 8.71 0.52
C ARG A 276 -29.66 8.47 -0.58
N HIS A 277 -29.58 7.25 -1.12
CA HIS A 277 -28.54 6.82 -2.06
C HIS A 277 -29.17 6.24 -3.33
N PHE A 278 -28.53 6.48 -4.47
CA PHE A 278 -28.94 5.84 -5.74
C PHE A 278 -28.65 4.34 -5.75
N VAL A 279 -27.55 3.94 -5.08
CA VAL A 279 -27.11 2.55 -4.96
C VAL A 279 -27.46 2.05 -3.57
N HIS A 280 -28.64 1.47 -3.43
CA HIS A 280 -29.20 0.99 -2.16
C HIS A 280 -29.81 -0.42 -2.28
N HIS A 281 -29.98 -1.09 -1.17
CA HIS A 281 -30.68 -2.36 -1.09
C HIS A 281 -32.18 -2.16 -1.31
N SER A 282 -32.76 -2.92 -2.22
CA SER A 282 -34.24 -2.90 -2.45
C SER A 282 -34.98 -3.91 -1.57
N THR A 283 -34.25 -4.91 -1.04
CA THR A 283 -34.76 -5.96 -0.16
C THR A 283 -33.82 -6.15 1.03
N PHE A 284 -34.21 -6.91 2.03
CA PHE A 284 -33.33 -7.30 3.13
C PHE A 284 -32.19 -8.16 2.61
N ALA A 285 -30.97 -7.87 3.06
CA ALA A 285 -29.74 -8.60 2.71
C ALA A 285 -28.83 -8.73 3.95
N GLY A 286 -28.98 -9.83 4.66
CA GLY A 286 -28.36 -10.02 5.96
C GLY A 286 -28.83 -8.98 6.97
N ARG A 287 -27.92 -8.09 7.42
CA ARG A 287 -28.26 -7.00 8.33
C ARG A 287 -28.72 -5.70 7.63
N ALA A 288 -28.56 -5.63 6.31
CA ALA A 288 -28.97 -4.45 5.55
C ALA A 288 -30.49 -4.47 5.31
N LYS A 289 -31.10 -3.29 5.46
CA LYS A 289 -32.54 -3.07 5.24
C LYS A 289 -32.76 -2.40 3.87
N PRO A 290 -33.98 -2.49 3.32
CA PRO A 290 -34.36 -1.70 2.15
C PRO A 290 -34.06 -0.20 2.39
N GLY A 291 -33.45 0.47 1.41
CA GLY A 291 -33.00 1.86 1.52
C GLY A 291 -31.59 2.06 2.09
N ASP A 292 -31.01 1.04 2.72
CA ASP A 292 -29.63 1.13 3.20
C ASP A 292 -28.64 1.17 2.03
N ARG A 293 -27.59 1.97 2.20
CA ARG A 293 -26.50 2.10 1.24
C ARG A 293 -25.75 0.77 1.05
N VAL A 294 -25.51 0.38 -0.19
CA VAL A 294 -24.65 -0.77 -0.49
C VAL A 294 -23.19 -0.46 -0.12
N ARG A 295 -22.54 -1.40 0.54
CA ARG A 295 -21.13 -1.23 0.95
C ARG A 295 -20.20 -1.30 -0.27
N PRO A 296 -19.16 -0.44 -0.35
CA PRO A 296 -18.26 -0.43 -1.50
C PRO A 296 -17.61 -1.78 -1.83
N HIS A 297 -17.23 -2.57 -0.82
CA HIS A 297 -16.63 -3.87 -1.05
C HIS A 297 -17.63 -4.88 -1.67
N THR A 298 -18.92 -4.78 -1.32
CA THR A 298 -19.99 -5.61 -1.89
C THR A 298 -20.14 -5.36 -3.39
N VAL A 299 -20.08 -4.07 -3.81
CA VAL A 299 -20.10 -3.71 -5.24
C VAL A 299 -18.91 -4.37 -5.98
N THR A 300 -17.72 -4.36 -5.39
CA THR A 300 -16.54 -4.98 -6.02
C THR A 300 -16.67 -6.51 -6.09
N ALA A 301 -17.16 -7.15 -5.04
CA ALA A 301 -17.32 -8.61 -4.99
C ALA A 301 -18.33 -9.09 -6.03
N TRP A 302 -19.50 -8.46 -6.06
CA TRP A 302 -20.58 -8.84 -6.98
C TRP A 302 -20.25 -8.49 -8.44
N PHE A 303 -19.55 -7.38 -8.70
CA PHE A 303 -19.00 -7.12 -10.03
C PHE A 303 -18.03 -8.23 -10.47
N ALA A 304 -17.16 -8.71 -9.57
CA ALA A 304 -16.23 -9.79 -9.90
C ALA A 304 -16.96 -11.12 -10.20
N GLU A 305 -18.03 -11.42 -9.48
CA GLU A 305 -18.88 -12.58 -9.76
C GLU A 305 -19.61 -12.44 -11.10
N ALA A 306 -20.26 -11.30 -11.36
CA ALA A 306 -20.95 -11.02 -12.62
C ALA A 306 -19.98 -11.11 -13.82
N ARG A 307 -18.76 -10.57 -13.66
CA ARG A 307 -17.69 -10.70 -14.65
C ARG A 307 -17.32 -12.16 -14.91
N GLY A 308 -17.21 -12.98 -13.85
CA GLY A 308 -16.94 -14.42 -13.99
C GLY A 308 -18.03 -15.18 -14.78
N LYS A 309 -19.29 -14.75 -14.63
CA LYS A 309 -20.44 -15.34 -15.35
C LYS A 309 -20.65 -14.80 -16.77
N ALA A 310 -20.00 -13.68 -17.12
CA ALA A 310 -20.19 -13.04 -18.43
C ALA A 310 -19.48 -13.76 -19.60
N GLY A 311 -18.79 -14.88 -19.35
CA GLY A 311 -18.13 -15.70 -20.39
C GLY A 311 -16.99 -15.00 -21.11
N ARG A 312 -16.44 -13.92 -20.51
CA ARG A 312 -15.31 -13.18 -21.10
C ARG A 312 -13.99 -13.73 -20.59
N SER A 313 -12.97 -13.73 -21.44
CA SER A 313 -11.61 -14.17 -21.13
C SER A 313 -10.63 -12.99 -21.14
N TRP A 314 -9.60 -13.10 -20.33
CA TRP A 314 -8.50 -12.11 -20.28
C TRP A 314 -7.17 -12.82 -20.46
N PRO A 315 -6.11 -12.12 -20.93
CA PRO A 315 -4.79 -12.70 -21.09
C PRO A 315 -4.31 -13.39 -19.80
N ALA A 316 -3.67 -14.55 -19.92
CA ALA A 316 -3.26 -15.39 -18.80
C ALA A 316 -2.26 -14.70 -17.86
N ASP A 317 -1.46 -13.76 -18.37
CA ASP A 317 -0.50 -12.94 -17.65
C ASP A 317 -1.12 -11.70 -16.99
N SER A 318 -2.42 -11.46 -17.22
CA SER A 318 -3.13 -10.30 -16.67
C SER A 318 -4.14 -10.69 -15.59
N THR A 319 -4.38 -9.75 -14.66
CA THR A 319 -5.51 -9.88 -13.73
C THR A 319 -6.78 -9.31 -14.37
N PRO A 320 -7.94 -9.98 -14.22
CA PRO A 320 -9.20 -9.51 -14.78
C PRO A 320 -9.56 -8.09 -14.32
N PRO A 321 -10.27 -7.28 -15.16
CA PRO A 321 -10.65 -5.93 -14.81
C PRO A 321 -11.54 -5.88 -13.56
N SER A 322 -11.28 -4.93 -12.66
CA SER A 322 -12.11 -4.70 -11.48
C SER A 322 -13.15 -3.61 -11.77
N PHE A 323 -14.11 -3.42 -10.85
CA PHE A 323 -15.09 -2.33 -10.92
C PHE A 323 -14.43 -0.95 -11.17
N HIS A 324 -13.20 -0.73 -10.69
CA HIS A 324 -12.48 0.52 -10.92
C HIS A 324 -12.13 0.77 -12.40
N GLU A 325 -12.02 -0.29 -13.21
CA GLU A 325 -11.75 -0.14 -14.65
C GLU A 325 -12.93 0.48 -15.43
N ILE A 326 -14.14 0.50 -14.88
CA ILE A 326 -15.27 1.25 -15.44
C ILE A 326 -14.93 2.74 -15.52
N ARG A 327 -14.21 3.29 -14.53
CA ARG A 327 -13.76 4.69 -14.56
C ARG A 327 -12.72 4.92 -15.67
N SER A 328 -11.82 3.97 -15.91
CA SER A 328 -10.86 4.04 -17.02
C SER A 328 -11.58 3.96 -18.37
N LEU A 329 -12.56 3.07 -18.48
CA LEU A 329 -13.41 2.96 -19.66
C LEU A 329 -14.15 4.29 -19.93
N ALA A 330 -14.83 4.83 -18.94
CA ALA A 330 -15.51 6.14 -19.04
C ALA A 330 -14.56 7.24 -19.52
N ALA A 331 -13.33 7.28 -18.97
CA ALA A 331 -12.33 8.28 -19.36
C ALA A 331 -11.96 8.20 -20.85
N ARG A 332 -11.79 6.98 -21.38
CA ARG A 332 -11.49 6.77 -22.82
C ARG A 332 -12.69 7.16 -23.68
N LEU A 333 -13.88 6.62 -23.38
CA LEU A 333 -15.07 6.85 -24.17
C LEU A 333 -15.47 8.35 -24.24
N TYR A 334 -15.37 9.06 -23.11
CA TYR A 334 -15.62 10.51 -23.12
C TYR A 334 -14.51 11.30 -23.79
N HIS A 335 -13.27 10.86 -23.72
CA HIS A 335 -12.17 11.47 -24.46
C HIS A 335 -12.38 11.34 -25.97
N ASP A 336 -12.76 10.14 -26.43
CA ASP A 336 -13.03 9.86 -27.84
C ASP A 336 -14.22 10.67 -28.37
N GLN A 337 -15.17 11.00 -27.49
CA GLN A 337 -16.30 11.90 -27.72
C GLN A 337 -15.91 13.39 -27.68
N GLY A 338 -14.64 13.74 -27.42
CA GLY A 338 -14.18 15.13 -27.30
C GLY A 338 -14.47 15.82 -25.95
N ILE A 339 -14.95 15.07 -24.95
CA ILE A 339 -15.23 15.60 -23.61
C ILE A 339 -13.95 15.62 -22.76
N ASN A 340 -13.78 16.69 -21.97
CA ASN A 340 -12.63 16.81 -21.07
C ASN A 340 -12.67 15.77 -19.95
N ALA A 341 -12.03 14.62 -20.19
CA ALA A 341 -11.95 13.53 -19.21
C ALA A 341 -11.24 13.94 -17.91
N GLN A 342 -10.29 14.89 -17.93
CA GLN A 342 -9.62 15.39 -16.74
C GLN A 342 -10.62 16.10 -15.80
N ALA A 343 -11.44 16.97 -16.35
CA ALA A 343 -12.48 17.66 -15.59
C ALA A 343 -13.52 16.69 -15.04
N LEU A 344 -14.01 15.75 -15.87
CA LEU A 344 -14.96 14.71 -15.45
C LEU A 344 -14.43 13.87 -14.28
N LEU A 345 -13.16 13.49 -14.34
CA LEU A 345 -12.53 12.68 -13.31
C LEU A 345 -12.07 13.50 -12.09
N GLY A 346 -12.02 14.81 -12.17
CA GLY A 346 -11.51 15.68 -11.11
C GLY A 346 -10.03 15.45 -10.82
N HIS A 347 -9.22 15.25 -11.87
CA HIS A 347 -7.77 15.11 -11.74
C HIS A 347 -7.09 16.47 -11.78
N LYS A 348 -6.20 16.75 -10.81
CA LYS A 348 -5.41 17.99 -10.78
C LYS A 348 -4.28 18.00 -11.82
N SER A 349 -3.69 16.84 -12.12
CA SER A 349 -2.60 16.70 -13.09
C SER A 349 -3.10 15.98 -14.35
N PRO A 350 -2.70 16.44 -15.55
CA PRO A 350 -2.92 15.73 -16.81
C PRO A 350 -2.33 14.31 -16.81
N ASP A 351 -1.17 14.10 -16.17
CA ASP A 351 -0.51 12.78 -16.08
C ASP A 351 -1.40 11.74 -15.40
N MET A 352 -2.15 12.14 -14.37
CA MET A 352 -3.12 11.25 -13.75
C MET A 352 -4.23 10.82 -14.72
N THR A 353 -4.63 11.70 -15.62
CA THR A 353 -5.65 11.39 -16.64
C THR A 353 -5.08 10.53 -17.74
N ALA A 354 -3.82 10.76 -18.14
CA ALA A 354 -3.10 9.95 -19.11
C ALA A 354 -3.06 8.47 -18.69
N LEU A 355 -2.78 8.17 -17.42
CA LEU A 355 -2.81 6.80 -16.88
C LEU A 355 -4.17 6.10 -17.04
N TYR A 356 -5.27 6.85 -17.01
CA TYR A 356 -6.62 6.29 -17.20
C TYR A 356 -6.99 6.12 -18.68
N ARG A 357 -6.39 6.92 -19.55
CA ARG A 357 -6.58 6.87 -21.00
C ARG A 357 -5.69 5.85 -21.69
N ASP A 358 -4.55 5.53 -21.06
CA ASP A 358 -3.60 4.55 -21.58
C ASP A 358 -4.28 3.19 -21.82
N SER A 359 -4.25 2.71 -23.06
CA SER A 359 -4.79 1.41 -23.49
C SER A 359 -3.91 0.22 -23.12
N ARG A 360 -2.74 0.49 -22.51
CA ARG A 360 -1.73 -0.52 -22.13
C ARG A 360 -1.27 -1.38 -23.30
N GLY A 361 -1.12 -0.76 -24.46
CA GLY A 361 -0.66 -1.44 -25.67
C GLY A 361 -1.71 -2.34 -26.36
N ALA A 362 -2.97 -2.28 -25.92
CA ALA A 362 -4.06 -3.03 -26.56
C ALA A 362 -4.54 -2.40 -27.87
N GLU A 363 -4.19 -1.14 -28.13
CA GLU A 363 -4.61 -0.38 -29.32
C GLU A 363 -3.40 0.02 -30.16
N TRP A 364 -3.56 -0.11 -31.50
CA TRP A 364 -2.61 0.40 -32.46
C TRP A 364 -2.79 1.89 -32.67
N THR A 365 -1.70 2.65 -32.65
CA THR A 365 -1.74 4.07 -33.02
C THR A 365 -1.62 4.17 -34.54
N GLU A 366 -2.69 4.55 -35.19
CA GLU A 366 -2.67 4.81 -36.64
C GLU A 366 -2.00 6.15 -36.93
N VAL A 367 -0.90 6.13 -37.65
CA VAL A 367 -0.26 7.35 -38.15
C VAL A 367 -0.95 7.74 -39.45
N LYS A 368 -1.73 8.82 -39.41
CA LYS A 368 -2.34 9.39 -40.63
C LYS A 368 -1.26 10.09 -41.42
N CYS A 369 -1.03 9.64 -42.65
CA CYS A 369 -0.26 10.39 -43.63
C CYS A 369 -1.08 11.65 -43.99
N SER A 370 -0.54 12.81 -43.70
CA SER A 370 -1.08 14.13 -44.15
C SER A 370 -0.87 14.31 -45.64
#